data_df36177c88cee1252a2757f6310f99e1
#
_entry.id   df36177c88cee1252a2757f6310f99e1
#
_cell.length_a   1.000
_cell.length_b   1.000
_cell.length_c   1.000
_cell.angle_alpha   90.00
_cell.angle_beta   90.00
_cell.angle_gamma   90.00
#
_symmetry.space_group_name_H-M   'P 1'
#
loop_
_entity.id
_entity.type
_entity.pdbx_description
1 polymer ?
#
loop_
_entity_poly.entity_id
_entity_poly.type
_entity_poly.pdbx_seq_one_letter_code
_entity_poly.pdbx_strand_id
1 'polypeptide(L)'
;TAVSSGGNDNYTSNSNLTAIESARTSLTPVVSLNAVQAISLPTLSTGFYTCQVEDVGGGTGIGVAAVDLVNSTTAAFTHLSSRGPVSTGEYMFGSFQITGTGSRKIFIRGRGPSLSAYGVPNVMADTKIVLYKYVNDPNDDQTVNPAQLVGENDNYTTNSNAAEILSFSTSLYGWPQIESTEAAIIMDLAPGYYSAQLQSSSTANDGNGWIGIDDVTSN
;
A
#
# COMPACT_ATOMS: atom_id res chain seq x y z
N THR A 1 -20.60 -3.26 11.14
CA THR A 1 -19.86 -4.31 11.87
C THR A 1 -19.03 -5.05 10.84
N ALA A 2 -17.71 -5.10 10.99
CA ALA A 2 -16.85 -5.90 10.14
C ALA A 2 -17.18 -7.39 10.33
N VAL A 3 -17.24 -8.14 9.22
CA VAL A 3 -17.45 -9.59 9.24
C VAL A 3 -16.13 -10.22 8.80
N SER A 4 -15.60 -11.17 9.58
CA SER A 4 -14.40 -11.91 9.19
C SER A 4 -14.71 -12.78 7.96
N SER A 5 -13.92 -12.61 6.91
CA SER A 5 -14.00 -13.42 5.69
C SER A 5 -12.94 -14.52 5.61
N GLY A 6 -12.07 -14.59 6.60
CA GLY A 6 -11.01 -15.59 6.72
C GLY A 6 -9.89 -15.10 7.62
N GLY A 7 -9.16 -16.05 8.18
CA GLY A 7 -7.95 -15.79 8.98
C GLY A 7 -7.13 -17.06 9.07
N ASN A 8 -5.82 -16.91 9.27
CA ASN A 8 -4.92 -18.02 9.42
C ASN A 8 -3.67 -17.57 10.20
N ASP A 9 -3.12 -18.47 10.96
CA ASP A 9 -1.87 -18.32 11.68
C ASP A 9 -0.71 -18.99 10.90
N ASN A 10 -0.84 -20.30 10.64
CA ASN A 10 0.15 -21.08 9.91
C ASN A 10 -0.49 -21.63 8.61
N TYR A 11 -0.03 -21.20 7.44
CA TYR A 11 -0.68 -21.56 6.18
C TYR A 11 -0.74 -23.08 5.95
N THR A 12 0.23 -23.84 6.46
CA THR A 12 0.28 -25.30 6.35
C THR A 12 -0.86 -26.02 7.08
N SER A 13 -1.53 -25.34 8.00
CA SER A 13 -2.69 -25.86 8.74
C SER A 13 -4.04 -25.56 8.05
N ASN A 14 -4.04 -24.87 6.93
CA ASN A 14 -5.27 -24.56 6.19
C ASN A 14 -5.92 -25.79 5.58
N SER A 15 -7.24 -25.89 5.68
CA SER A 15 -8.02 -26.96 5.03
C SER A 15 -7.96 -26.89 3.50
N ASN A 16 -7.63 -25.74 2.92
CA ASN A 16 -7.49 -25.51 1.48
C ASN A 16 -6.02 -25.35 1.04
N LEU A 17 -5.07 -25.97 1.74
CA LEU A 17 -3.63 -25.89 1.47
C LEU A 17 -3.26 -26.15 0.01
N THR A 18 -3.85 -27.15 -0.63
CA THR A 18 -3.59 -27.47 -2.05
C THR A 18 -3.96 -26.30 -2.98
N ALA A 19 -5.08 -25.64 -2.71
CA ALA A 19 -5.50 -24.45 -3.49
C ALA A 19 -4.58 -23.26 -3.24
N ILE A 20 -4.13 -23.05 -2.01
CA ILE A 20 -3.16 -22.02 -1.64
C ILE A 20 -1.85 -22.23 -2.39
N GLU A 21 -1.30 -23.46 -2.38
CA GLU A 21 -0.04 -23.78 -3.09
C GLU A 21 -0.18 -23.60 -4.60
N SER A 22 -1.31 -23.98 -5.18
CA SER A 22 -1.58 -23.73 -6.60
C SER A 22 -1.66 -22.25 -6.93
N ALA A 23 -2.35 -21.46 -6.11
CA ALA A 23 -2.44 -20.01 -6.27
C ALA A 23 -1.06 -19.35 -6.16
N ARG A 24 -0.30 -19.69 -5.13
CA ARG A 24 1.05 -19.16 -4.88
C ARG A 24 1.99 -19.40 -6.07
N THR A 25 1.97 -20.60 -6.63
CA THR A 25 2.84 -20.95 -7.78
C THR A 25 2.41 -20.27 -9.08
N SER A 26 1.19 -19.74 -9.15
CA SER A 26 0.72 -18.94 -10.31
C SER A 26 1.14 -17.46 -10.25
N LEU A 27 1.62 -16.99 -9.11
CA LEU A 27 2.12 -15.62 -8.96
C LEU A 27 3.52 -15.46 -9.57
N THR A 28 3.82 -14.26 -10.03
CA THR A 28 5.13 -13.93 -10.58
C THR A 28 5.65 -12.63 -9.92
N PRO A 29 6.76 -12.68 -9.20
CA PRO A 29 7.56 -13.88 -8.85
C PRO A 29 6.82 -14.83 -7.91
N VAL A 30 7.23 -16.09 -7.91
CA VAL A 30 6.69 -17.10 -6.98
C VAL A 30 7.11 -16.72 -5.56
N VAL A 31 6.13 -16.59 -4.68
CA VAL A 31 6.40 -16.22 -3.28
C VAL A 31 6.91 -17.43 -2.50
N SER A 32 8.09 -17.31 -1.92
CA SER A 32 8.62 -18.29 -0.96
C SER A 32 8.00 -18.05 0.40
N LEU A 33 7.52 -19.12 1.04
CA LEU A 33 6.87 -19.06 2.35
C LEU A 33 7.56 -19.95 3.36
N ASN A 34 7.61 -19.45 4.58
CA ASN A 34 7.93 -20.26 5.75
C ASN A 34 6.63 -20.83 6.34
N ALA A 35 6.67 -22.05 6.86
CA ALA A 35 5.50 -22.76 7.41
C ALA A 35 4.72 -22.00 8.48
N VAL A 36 5.38 -21.08 9.20
CA VAL A 36 4.80 -20.25 10.26
C VAL A 36 4.19 -18.92 9.75
N GLN A 37 4.24 -18.68 8.44
CA GLN A 37 3.59 -17.49 7.87
C GLN A 37 2.11 -17.75 7.64
N ALA A 38 1.31 -16.69 7.82
CA ALA A 38 -0.12 -16.74 7.59
C ALA A 38 -0.45 -16.55 6.10
N ILE A 39 -1.36 -17.34 5.57
CA ILE A 39 -1.96 -17.14 4.24
C ILE A 39 -3.44 -17.48 4.32
N SER A 40 -4.24 -16.69 3.61
CA SER A 40 -5.66 -16.96 3.40
C SER A 40 -6.01 -16.81 1.93
N LEU A 41 -6.88 -17.67 1.41
CA LEU A 41 -7.36 -17.63 0.03
C LEU A 41 -8.90 -17.58 0.03
N PRO A 42 -9.51 -16.45 0.39
CA PRO A 42 -10.96 -16.28 0.35
C PRO A 42 -11.44 -15.94 -1.06
N THR A 43 -12.69 -16.33 -1.38
CA THR A 43 -13.40 -15.76 -2.52
C THR A 43 -14.21 -14.56 -2.05
N LEU A 44 -13.91 -13.38 -2.60
CA LEU A 44 -14.50 -12.13 -2.18
C LEU A 44 -15.35 -11.52 -3.31
N SER A 45 -16.50 -10.95 -2.97
CA SER A 45 -17.29 -10.12 -3.88
C SER A 45 -16.71 -8.70 -3.95
N THR A 46 -17.20 -7.88 -4.88
CA THR A 46 -16.83 -6.46 -4.93
C THR A 46 -17.12 -5.76 -3.58
N GLY A 47 -16.15 -5.02 -3.04
CA GLY A 47 -16.30 -4.33 -1.76
C GLY A 47 -14.98 -3.83 -1.19
N PHE A 48 -15.07 -3.25 0.02
CA PHE A 48 -13.92 -2.81 0.80
C PHE A 48 -13.54 -3.87 1.83
N TYR A 49 -12.26 -4.17 1.89
CA TYR A 49 -11.71 -5.19 2.78
C TYR A 49 -10.50 -4.65 3.53
N THR A 50 -10.28 -5.16 4.73
CA THR A 50 -9.07 -4.88 5.52
C THR A 50 -8.40 -6.20 5.87
N CYS A 51 -7.11 -6.29 5.58
CA CYS A 51 -6.24 -7.35 6.06
C CYS A 51 -5.50 -6.84 7.31
N GLN A 52 -5.57 -7.57 8.41
CA GLN A 52 -4.81 -7.30 9.62
C GLN A 52 -3.71 -8.36 9.78
N VAL A 53 -2.49 -7.89 10.09
CA VAL A 53 -1.35 -8.74 10.46
C VAL A 53 -1.09 -8.50 11.93
N GLU A 54 -1.10 -9.58 12.70
CA GLU A 54 -0.91 -9.56 14.16
C GLU A 54 0.14 -10.61 14.54
N ASP A 55 0.92 -10.33 15.58
CA ASP A 55 1.74 -11.35 16.19
C ASP A 55 0.89 -12.23 17.12
N VAL A 56 0.91 -13.54 16.90
CA VAL A 56 0.12 -14.52 17.68
C VAL A 56 0.54 -14.54 19.15
N GLY A 57 1.80 -14.25 19.43
CA GLY A 57 2.33 -14.16 20.79
C GLY A 57 2.06 -12.84 21.50
N GLY A 58 1.45 -11.84 20.82
CA GLY A 58 1.24 -10.51 21.36
C GLY A 58 2.52 -9.66 21.42
N GLY A 59 3.55 -10.05 20.69
CA GLY A 59 4.79 -9.29 20.52
C GLY A 59 4.66 -8.12 19.57
N THR A 60 5.79 -7.47 19.29
CA THR A 60 5.91 -6.37 18.33
C THR A 60 7.02 -6.68 17.34
N GLY A 61 6.90 -6.18 16.11
CA GLY A 61 7.89 -6.39 15.06
C GLY A 61 7.48 -5.75 13.76
N ILE A 62 8.28 -5.97 12.72
CA ILE A 62 7.99 -5.55 11.37
C ILE A 62 7.26 -6.69 10.65
N GLY A 63 6.08 -6.41 10.12
CA GLY A 63 5.30 -7.34 9.33
C GLY A 63 5.01 -6.80 7.94
N VAL A 64 4.77 -7.70 6.99
CA VAL A 64 4.34 -7.38 5.63
C VAL A 64 3.02 -8.08 5.36
N ALA A 65 2.02 -7.33 4.89
CA ALA A 65 0.81 -7.89 4.30
C ALA A 65 0.90 -7.75 2.78
N ALA A 66 0.82 -8.86 2.08
CA ALA A 66 0.69 -8.89 0.63
C ALA A 66 -0.72 -9.35 0.26
N VAL A 67 -1.34 -8.68 -0.71
CA VAL A 67 -2.67 -9.03 -1.21
C VAL A 67 -2.59 -9.16 -2.73
N ASP A 68 -2.84 -10.36 -3.22
CA ASP A 68 -2.79 -10.69 -4.63
C ASP A 68 -4.16 -11.09 -5.14
N LEU A 69 -4.51 -10.65 -6.34
CA LEU A 69 -5.74 -11.04 -7.02
C LEU A 69 -5.45 -12.25 -7.91
N VAL A 70 -5.95 -13.41 -7.49
CA VAL A 70 -5.71 -14.68 -8.17
C VAL A 70 -6.90 -15.05 -9.05
N ASN A 71 -6.64 -15.47 -10.30
CA ASN A 71 -7.65 -15.99 -11.23
C ASN A 71 -8.81 -15.04 -11.56
N SER A 72 -8.57 -13.73 -11.55
CA SER A 72 -9.57 -12.75 -11.97
C SER A 72 -9.39 -12.34 -13.42
N THR A 73 -10.49 -12.32 -14.16
CA THR A 73 -10.56 -11.80 -15.53
C THR A 73 -11.22 -10.42 -15.62
N THR A 74 -11.94 -10.01 -14.59
CA THR A 74 -12.78 -8.80 -14.62
C THR A 74 -12.65 -7.91 -13.39
N ALA A 75 -12.20 -8.45 -12.25
CA ALA A 75 -11.99 -7.66 -11.03
C ALA A 75 -10.58 -7.06 -11.01
N ALA A 76 -10.44 -5.90 -10.40
CA ALA A 76 -9.16 -5.21 -10.19
C ALA A 76 -9.16 -4.51 -8.83
N PHE A 77 -7.99 -4.30 -8.26
CA PHE A 77 -7.82 -3.37 -7.16
C PHE A 77 -7.85 -1.94 -7.70
N THR A 78 -8.70 -1.10 -7.11
CA THR A 78 -8.75 0.33 -7.42
C THR A 78 -8.14 1.17 -6.32
N HIS A 79 -7.94 0.58 -5.13
CA HIS A 79 -7.39 1.23 -3.97
C HIS A 79 -6.61 0.24 -3.11
N LEU A 80 -5.41 0.63 -2.70
CA LEU A 80 -4.60 -0.04 -1.69
C LEU A 80 -4.20 0.98 -0.61
N SER A 81 -4.23 0.59 0.64
CA SER A 81 -3.73 1.45 1.71
C SER A 81 -3.17 0.67 2.89
N SER A 82 -2.25 1.31 3.59
CA SER A 82 -1.71 0.82 4.86
C SER A 82 -1.80 1.93 5.91
N ARG A 83 -1.99 1.55 7.16
CA ARG A 83 -1.99 2.45 8.31
C ARG A 83 -1.22 1.83 9.46
N GLY A 84 -0.37 2.62 10.09
CA GLY A 84 0.40 2.17 11.24
C GLY A 84 1.30 3.26 11.79
N PRO A 85 2.04 2.96 12.87
CA PRO A 85 3.06 3.86 13.40
C PRO A 85 4.24 3.95 12.45
N VAL A 86 4.79 5.17 12.32
CA VAL A 86 6.03 5.45 11.61
C VAL A 86 6.93 6.22 12.56
N SER A 87 8.08 5.67 12.90
CA SER A 87 9.08 6.31 13.75
C SER A 87 10.06 7.11 12.93
N THR A 88 10.73 8.04 13.58
CA THR A 88 11.80 8.84 12.95
C THR A 88 12.87 7.94 12.35
N GLY A 89 13.19 8.17 11.08
CA GLY A 89 14.16 7.38 10.31
C GLY A 89 13.61 6.06 9.76
N GLU A 90 12.37 5.71 10.10
CA GLU A 90 11.67 4.56 9.55
C GLU A 90 10.65 5.01 8.49
N TYR A 91 10.11 4.04 7.77
CA TYR A 91 9.09 4.30 6.76
C TYR A 91 8.06 3.15 6.70
N MET A 92 6.85 3.52 6.36
CA MET A 92 5.81 2.59 5.95
C MET A 92 5.68 2.63 4.43
N PHE A 93 5.53 1.50 3.78
CA PHE A 93 5.42 1.48 2.32
C PHE A 93 4.16 0.78 1.84
N GLY A 94 3.69 1.25 0.68
CA GLY A 94 2.75 0.57 -0.18
C GLY A 94 3.44 0.25 -1.50
N SER A 95 3.55 -1.05 -1.83
CA SER A 95 4.12 -1.50 -3.10
C SER A 95 3.00 -1.97 -4.01
N PHE A 96 3.15 -1.71 -5.32
CA PHE A 96 2.17 -2.08 -6.33
C PHE A 96 2.83 -2.35 -7.66
N GLN A 97 2.15 -3.11 -8.49
CA GLN A 97 2.56 -3.39 -9.86
C GLN A 97 1.54 -2.84 -10.85
N ILE A 98 2.01 -2.16 -11.87
CA ILE A 98 1.22 -1.81 -13.05
C ILE A 98 1.56 -2.79 -14.16
N THR A 99 0.55 -3.48 -14.68
CA THR A 99 0.68 -4.46 -15.77
C THR A 99 -0.01 -3.94 -17.04
N GLY A 100 0.29 -4.59 -18.18
CA GLY A 100 -0.27 -4.22 -19.48
C GLY A 100 0.65 -3.29 -20.26
N THR A 101 0.11 -2.56 -21.25
CA THR A 101 0.89 -1.76 -22.21
C THR A 101 0.69 -0.25 -22.08
N GLY A 102 -0.28 0.20 -21.30
CA GLY A 102 -0.61 1.62 -21.11
C GLY A 102 -0.17 2.15 -19.75
N SER A 103 0.08 3.45 -19.67
CA SER A 103 0.26 4.14 -18.39
C SER A 103 -1.04 4.22 -17.61
N ARG A 104 -0.92 4.30 -16.28
CA ARG A 104 -2.02 4.52 -15.35
C ARG A 104 -1.79 5.82 -14.59
N LYS A 105 -2.84 6.62 -14.44
CA LYS A 105 -2.78 7.79 -13.56
C LYS A 105 -2.97 7.32 -12.12
N ILE A 106 -1.91 7.42 -11.34
CA ILE A 106 -1.89 6.95 -9.95
C ILE A 106 -1.85 8.15 -9.02
N PHE A 107 -2.76 8.12 -8.04
CA PHE A 107 -2.82 9.09 -6.95
C PHE A 107 -2.35 8.45 -5.66
N ILE A 108 -1.25 8.97 -5.10
CA ILE A 108 -0.65 8.50 -3.86
C ILE A 108 -0.82 9.59 -2.81
N ARG A 109 -1.32 9.21 -1.64
CA ARG A 109 -1.56 10.13 -0.52
C ARG A 109 -0.88 9.62 0.73
N GLY A 110 -0.14 10.51 1.41
CA GLY A 110 0.39 10.27 2.75
C GLY A 110 -0.37 11.13 3.76
N ARG A 111 -1.10 10.52 4.65
CA ARG A 111 -1.90 11.22 5.64
C ARG A 111 -1.33 11.03 7.04
N GLY A 112 -1.42 12.10 7.80
CA GLY A 112 -1.08 12.17 9.22
C GLY A 112 -2.14 13.00 9.95
N PRO A 113 -2.05 14.35 9.91
CA PRO A 113 -2.92 15.25 10.67
C PRO A 113 -4.41 15.01 10.44
N SER A 114 -4.84 14.81 9.20
CA SER A 114 -6.25 14.57 8.85
C SER A 114 -6.83 13.28 9.44
N LEU A 115 -6.00 12.33 9.87
CA LEU A 115 -6.45 11.09 10.52
C LEU A 115 -7.06 11.34 11.90
N SER A 116 -6.74 12.47 12.54
CA SER A 116 -7.32 12.86 13.83
C SER A 116 -8.84 13.00 13.75
N ALA A 117 -9.37 13.43 12.62
CA ALA A 117 -10.81 13.53 12.36
C ALA A 117 -11.54 12.16 12.41
N TYR A 118 -10.79 11.06 12.28
CA TYR A 118 -11.29 9.68 12.42
C TYR A 118 -10.98 9.05 13.78
N GLY A 119 -10.52 9.84 14.73
CA GLY A 119 -10.19 9.35 16.07
C GLY A 119 -8.88 8.55 16.14
N VAL A 120 -8.00 8.65 15.14
CA VAL A 120 -6.67 8.03 15.20
C VAL A 120 -5.80 8.82 16.17
N PRO A 121 -5.31 8.20 17.27
CA PRO A 121 -4.45 8.89 18.22
C PRO A 121 -3.02 9.03 17.68
N ASN A 122 -2.26 9.98 18.23
CA ASN A 122 -0.83 10.14 17.97
C ASN A 122 -0.50 10.14 16.46
N VAL A 123 -1.20 10.97 15.70
CA VAL A 123 -0.99 11.07 14.25
C VAL A 123 0.33 11.76 13.94
N MET A 124 0.96 11.40 12.81
CA MET A 124 2.10 12.15 12.28
C MET A 124 1.68 13.59 12.03
N ALA A 125 2.51 14.55 12.43
CA ALA A 125 2.21 15.97 12.25
C ALA A 125 2.52 16.47 10.83
N ASP A 126 3.44 15.79 10.15
CA ASP A 126 3.95 16.20 8.84
C ASP A 126 4.46 14.97 8.10
N THR A 127 3.97 14.75 6.87
CA THR A 127 4.22 13.53 6.11
C THR A 127 5.03 13.81 4.85
N LYS A 128 5.90 12.87 4.48
CA LYS A 128 6.62 12.87 3.22
C LYS A 128 6.38 11.57 2.47
N ILE A 129 6.15 11.65 1.15
CA ILE A 129 6.12 10.50 0.25
C ILE A 129 7.36 10.52 -0.61
N VAL A 130 7.98 9.33 -0.77
CA VAL A 130 9.03 9.07 -1.75
C VAL A 130 8.60 7.88 -2.61
N LEU A 131 8.53 8.07 -3.91
CA LEU A 131 8.12 7.03 -4.86
C LEU A 131 9.33 6.51 -5.64
N TYR A 132 9.51 5.20 -5.58
CA TYR A 132 10.53 4.48 -6.33
C TYR A 132 9.91 3.55 -7.37
N LYS A 133 10.63 3.38 -8.48
CA LYS A 133 10.40 2.32 -9.46
C LYS A 133 11.54 1.31 -9.38
N TYR A 134 11.20 0.03 -9.32
CA TYR A 134 12.19 -1.02 -9.45
C TYR A 134 12.40 -1.34 -10.92
N VAL A 135 13.65 -1.40 -11.34
CA VAL A 135 14.02 -1.88 -12.68
C VAL A 135 14.05 -3.41 -12.59
N ASN A 136 13.25 -4.08 -13.42
CA ASN A 136 13.24 -5.54 -13.45
C ASN A 136 14.65 -6.06 -13.74
N ASP A 137 15.24 -6.79 -12.80
CA ASP A 137 16.36 -7.66 -13.09
C ASP A 137 15.80 -8.93 -13.75
N PRO A 138 16.18 -9.23 -15.00
CA PRO A 138 15.73 -10.47 -15.63
C PRO A 138 16.21 -11.73 -14.92
N ASN A 139 17.14 -11.62 -13.98
CA ASN A 139 17.66 -12.74 -13.19
C ASN A 139 17.02 -12.85 -11.81
N ASP A 140 16.23 -11.88 -11.35
CA ASP A 140 15.49 -11.83 -10.06
C ASP A 140 16.27 -12.44 -8.88
N ASP A 141 17.57 -12.14 -8.79
CA ASP A 141 18.41 -12.68 -7.72
C ASP A 141 18.27 -11.88 -6.40
N GLN A 142 17.28 -10.99 -6.32
CA GLN A 142 17.02 -10.08 -5.19
C GLN A 142 18.24 -9.23 -4.78
N THR A 143 19.32 -9.26 -5.51
CA THR A 143 20.48 -8.42 -5.31
C THR A 143 20.30 -7.10 -6.04
N VAL A 144 19.59 -6.22 -5.36
CA VAL A 144 19.77 -4.75 -5.45
C VAL A 144 19.85 -4.18 -6.87
N ASN A 145 18.74 -4.21 -7.58
CA ASN A 145 18.56 -3.18 -8.59
C ASN A 145 18.31 -1.86 -7.86
N PRO A 146 19.10 -0.81 -8.09
CA PRO A 146 18.88 0.45 -7.45
C PRO A 146 17.48 0.93 -7.81
N ALA A 147 16.61 1.05 -6.81
CA ALA A 147 15.31 1.64 -6.98
C ALA A 147 15.50 3.05 -7.54
N GLN A 148 14.91 3.31 -8.70
CA GLN A 148 14.97 4.62 -9.34
C GLN A 148 13.97 5.54 -8.66
N LEU A 149 14.42 6.68 -8.15
CA LEU A 149 13.54 7.74 -7.66
C LEU A 149 12.69 8.26 -8.83
N VAL A 150 11.37 8.18 -8.67
CA VAL A 150 10.39 8.65 -9.66
C VAL A 150 9.81 9.99 -9.25
N GLY A 151 9.59 10.19 -7.95
CA GLY A 151 9.05 11.43 -7.42
C GLY A 151 9.06 11.46 -5.89
N GLU A 152 8.99 12.66 -5.35
CA GLU A 152 8.82 12.87 -3.92
C GLU A 152 7.95 14.10 -3.68
N ASN A 153 7.28 14.11 -2.56
CA ASN A 153 6.53 15.27 -2.09
C ASN A 153 6.45 15.26 -0.56
N ASP A 154 6.60 16.43 0.01
CA ASP A 154 6.47 16.71 1.41
C ASP A 154 5.10 17.36 1.71
N ASN A 155 4.79 18.43 1.03
CA ASN A 155 3.53 19.15 1.16
C ASN A 155 2.85 19.21 -0.20
N TYR A 156 1.61 18.66 -0.33
CA TYR A 156 0.94 18.63 -1.63
C TYR A 156 0.76 20.02 -2.26
N THR A 157 0.67 21.06 -1.44
CA THR A 157 0.51 22.45 -1.89
C THR A 157 1.69 22.98 -2.69
N THR A 158 2.86 22.34 -2.59
CA THR A 158 4.06 22.69 -3.36
C THR A 158 4.12 22.06 -4.75
N ASN A 159 3.21 21.12 -5.05
CA ASN A 159 3.16 20.49 -6.36
C ASN A 159 2.60 21.45 -7.42
N SER A 160 3.12 21.38 -8.64
CA SER A 160 2.60 22.13 -9.78
C SER A 160 1.14 21.76 -10.13
N ASN A 161 0.69 20.57 -9.73
CA ASN A 161 -0.67 20.07 -9.91
C ASN A 161 -1.48 20.00 -8.59
N ALA A 162 -1.18 20.87 -7.63
CA ALA A 162 -1.86 20.92 -6.33
C ALA A 162 -3.40 21.03 -6.43
N ALA A 163 -3.91 21.76 -7.42
CA ALA A 163 -5.34 21.88 -7.66
C ALA A 163 -5.99 20.55 -8.11
N GLU A 164 -5.31 19.76 -8.93
CA GLU A 164 -5.74 18.42 -9.34
C GLU A 164 -5.73 17.47 -8.12
N ILE A 165 -4.66 17.49 -7.33
CA ILE A 165 -4.54 16.71 -6.07
C ILE A 165 -5.71 17.03 -5.14
N LEU A 166 -6.02 18.30 -4.93
CA LEU A 166 -7.11 18.71 -4.07
C LEU A 166 -8.46 18.24 -4.59
N SER A 167 -8.71 18.32 -5.90
CA SER A 167 -9.93 17.86 -6.55
C SER A 167 -10.14 16.36 -6.32
N PHE A 168 -9.13 15.52 -6.56
CA PHE A 168 -9.21 14.07 -6.31
C PHE A 168 -9.34 13.76 -4.82
N SER A 169 -8.63 14.48 -3.95
CA SER A 169 -8.71 14.28 -2.51
C SER A 169 -10.13 14.49 -1.95
N THR A 170 -10.91 15.40 -2.53
CA THR A 170 -12.27 15.69 -2.09
C THR A 170 -13.32 14.79 -2.75
N SER A 171 -13.06 14.27 -3.94
CA SER A 171 -14.01 13.43 -4.70
C SER A 171 -13.97 11.96 -4.35
N LEU A 172 -12.81 11.45 -3.89
CA LEU A 172 -12.62 10.03 -3.61
C LEU A 172 -13.15 9.65 -2.21
N TYR A 173 -14.10 8.72 -2.17
CA TYR A 173 -14.59 8.00 -0.97
C TYR A 173 -15.17 8.86 0.16
N GLY A 174 -15.45 10.15 -0.05
CA GLY A 174 -15.98 11.02 1.01
C GLY A 174 -15.03 11.23 2.19
N TRP A 175 -13.73 11.08 1.99
CA TRP A 175 -12.70 11.30 3.00
C TRP A 175 -12.51 12.80 3.27
N PRO A 176 -12.07 13.21 4.48
CA PRO A 176 -11.71 14.60 4.72
C PRO A 176 -10.68 15.07 3.69
N GLN A 177 -10.73 16.36 3.43
CA GLN A 177 -9.73 17.00 2.62
C GLN A 177 -8.33 16.75 3.17
N ILE A 178 -7.35 16.59 2.27
CA ILE A 178 -5.94 16.51 2.62
C ILE A 178 -5.49 17.83 3.28
N GLU A 179 -4.76 17.75 4.38
CA GLU A 179 -4.21 18.91 5.08
C GLU A 179 -2.96 19.44 4.36
N SER A 180 -2.66 20.74 4.52
CA SER A 180 -1.57 21.42 3.79
C SER A 180 -0.17 20.82 4.06
N THR A 181 0.02 20.21 5.20
CA THR A 181 1.26 19.51 5.63
C THR A 181 1.24 18.02 5.27
N GLU A 182 0.26 17.56 4.53
CA GLU A 182 0.21 16.18 4.06
C GLU A 182 0.78 16.06 2.65
N ALA A 183 1.48 14.96 2.41
CA ALA A 183 2.10 14.68 1.13
C ALA A 183 1.13 14.03 0.14
N ALA A 184 1.21 14.40 -1.13
CA ALA A 184 0.53 13.69 -2.20
C ALA A 184 1.28 13.79 -3.52
N ILE A 185 1.16 12.74 -4.32
CA ILE A 185 1.70 12.66 -5.68
C ILE A 185 0.58 12.16 -6.59
N ILE A 186 0.37 12.82 -7.73
CA ILE A 186 -0.47 12.32 -8.81
C ILE A 186 0.33 12.37 -10.11
N MET A 187 0.45 11.24 -10.79
CA MET A 187 1.23 11.14 -12.04
C MET A 187 0.84 9.93 -12.88
N ASP A 188 1.16 10.01 -14.16
CA ASP A 188 1.03 8.88 -15.09
C ASP A 188 2.26 7.98 -14.96
N LEU A 189 2.04 6.73 -14.57
CA LEU A 189 3.07 5.72 -14.39
C LEU A 189 2.98 4.62 -15.47
N ALA A 190 4.07 4.31 -16.11
CA ALA A 190 4.19 3.20 -17.06
C ALA A 190 4.14 1.85 -16.33
N PRO A 191 3.91 0.73 -17.03
CA PRO A 191 4.02 -0.59 -16.44
C PRO A 191 5.35 -0.82 -15.71
N GLY A 192 5.29 -1.50 -14.57
CA GLY A 192 6.45 -1.75 -13.71
C GLY A 192 6.08 -1.96 -12.25
N TYR A 193 7.09 -2.21 -11.43
CA TYR A 193 6.98 -2.35 -9.98
C TYR A 193 7.33 -1.04 -9.29
N TYR A 194 6.51 -0.63 -8.34
CA TYR A 194 6.67 0.62 -7.61
C TYR A 194 6.54 0.41 -6.11
N SER A 195 7.24 1.25 -5.36
CA SER A 195 7.10 1.35 -3.91
C SER A 195 7.00 2.81 -3.50
N ALA A 196 5.89 3.17 -2.88
CA ALA A 196 5.70 4.46 -2.26
C ALA A 196 6.01 4.34 -0.77
N GLN A 197 6.92 5.16 -0.28
CA GLN A 197 7.34 5.19 1.11
C GLN A 197 6.73 6.41 1.79
N LEU A 198 6.01 6.19 2.89
CA LEU A 198 5.55 7.24 3.80
C LEU A 198 6.58 7.40 4.91
N GLN A 199 7.06 8.60 5.07
CA GLN A 199 8.07 8.99 6.06
C GLN A 199 7.58 10.20 6.86
N SER A 200 8.19 10.44 8.01
CA SER A 200 8.13 11.74 8.64
C SER A 200 8.98 12.75 7.88
N SER A 201 8.48 13.95 7.64
CA SER A 201 9.26 15.02 7.00
C SER A 201 10.31 15.63 7.95
N SER A 202 10.18 15.41 9.25
CA SER A 202 11.09 15.92 10.26
C SER A 202 11.45 14.89 11.32
N THR A 203 12.58 15.10 12.02
CA THR A 203 13.11 14.19 13.03
C THR A 203 12.33 14.15 14.35
N ALA A 204 11.21 14.84 14.46
CA ALA A 204 10.44 14.98 15.70
C ALA A 204 8.97 14.52 15.59
N ASN A 205 8.58 13.86 14.51
CA ASN A 205 7.18 13.59 14.18
C ASN A 205 6.86 12.11 14.05
N ASP A 206 7.24 11.31 15.05
CA ASP A 206 6.75 9.94 15.19
C ASP A 206 5.22 9.95 15.34
N GLY A 207 4.56 9.00 14.72
CA GLY A 207 3.12 8.91 14.86
C GLY A 207 2.46 7.95 13.88
N ASN A 208 1.15 7.83 13.99
CA ASN A 208 0.36 7.05 13.07
C ASN A 208 0.20 7.78 11.74
N GLY A 209 0.63 7.12 10.67
CA GLY A 209 0.46 7.56 9.30
C GLY A 209 -0.42 6.61 8.51
N TRP A 210 -0.87 7.08 7.35
CA TRP A 210 -1.62 6.29 6.38
C TRP A 210 -1.12 6.62 4.98
N ILE A 211 -0.82 5.59 4.22
CA ILE A 211 -0.51 5.71 2.79
C ILE A 211 -1.61 5.05 1.98
N GLY A 212 -2.11 5.76 0.99
CA GLY A 212 -3.12 5.26 0.05
C GLY A 212 -2.67 5.43 -1.39
N ILE A 213 -2.98 4.46 -2.21
CA ILE A 213 -2.64 4.36 -3.62
C ILE A 213 -3.91 4.07 -4.39
N ASP A 214 -4.29 4.96 -5.29
CA ASP A 214 -5.50 4.88 -6.09
C ASP A 214 -5.17 4.89 -7.58
N ASP A 215 -5.78 3.99 -8.34
CA ASP A 215 -5.83 4.11 -9.80
C ASP A 215 -6.99 5.04 -10.18
N VAL A 216 -6.65 6.23 -10.64
CA VAL A 216 -7.62 7.27 -11.04
C VAL A 216 -7.66 7.48 -12.55
N THR A 217 -7.20 6.52 -13.32
CA THR A 217 -7.11 6.59 -14.80
C THR A 217 -8.46 6.82 -15.47
N SER A 218 -9.55 6.34 -14.86
CA SER A 218 -10.90 6.37 -15.44
C SER A 218 -11.87 7.33 -14.71
N ASN A 219 -11.35 8.15 -13.81
CA ASN A 219 -12.14 9.13 -13.05
C ASN A 219 -12.09 10.53 -13.66
#